data_59cf3932efed7d8bd098839ba3ae162d
#
_entry.id   59cf3932efed7d8bd098839ba3ae162d
#
_cell.length_a   1.000
_cell.length_b   1.000
_cell.length_c   1.000
_cell.angle_alpha   90.00
_cell.angle_beta   90.00
_cell.angle_gamma   90.00
#
_symmetry.space_group_name_H-M   'P 1'
#
loop_
_entity.id
_entity.type
_entity.pdbx_description
1 polymer ?
#
loop_
_entity_poly.entity_id
_entity_poly.type
_entity_poly.pdbx_seq_one_letter_code
_entity_poly.pdbx_strand_id
1 'polypeptide(L)'
;ATSSAASDVYKRQVYKYLKSRNIEGKSSQNFSLGYATKSWDDLCKYLLKEGISREDILKTGLIKTSDKGKDYDFFRNRLMFPIRNRRGQVIGFGGRVIENEEPKYLNSAESLVFKKNRELYGLYESIEQNRNINKILVVEGYTDVIALFAGGFPYAMATLGIATSKYHLENILKITNEVVFCFDGDQAGSDAARRAVEVTLPFINDNRKFNILFLPEGQDPASIIEEHGTNKFEEYLSKSVVLSKYIQDSFLAGNDDSIETKANAMRSFQ
;
A
#
# COMPACT_ATOMS: atom_id res chain seq x y z
N ALA A 1 18.25 15.85 -29.84
CA ALA A 1 17.52 17.05 -29.31
C ALA A 1 16.07 16.77 -28.94
N THR A 2 15.48 15.66 -29.37
CA THR A 2 14.07 15.29 -29.06
C THR A 2 13.89 14.57 -27.71
N SER A 3 14.95 14.01 -27.14
CA SER A 3 14.89 13.27 -25.86
C SER A 3 14.74 14.17 -24.62
N SER A 4 15.37 15.37 -24.60
CA SER A 4 15.34 16.23 -23.41
C SER A 4 14.00 16.94 -23.20
N ALA A 5 13.40 17.46 -24.27
CA ALA A 5 12.12 18.18 -24.18
C ALA A 5 10.95 17.26 -23.75
N ALA A 6 10.90 16.03 -24.30
CA ALA A 6 9.91 15.04 -23.87
C ALA A 6 10.13 14.65 -22.40
N SER A 7 11.39 14.42 -21.97
CA SER A 7 11.73 14.14 -20.58
C SER A 7 11.28 15.26 -19.64
N ASP A 8 11.39 16.52 -20.04
CA ASP A 8 11.01 17.67 -19.23
C ASP A 8 9.48 17.84 -19.10
N VAL A 9 8.73 17.51 -20.18
CA VAL A 9 7.27 17.50 -20.13
C VAL A 9 6.76 16.45 -19.15
N TYR A 10 7.29 15.21 -19.18
CA TYR A 10 6.90 14.14 -18.28
C TYR A 10 7.30 14.42 -16.83
N LYS A 11 8.49 14.98 -16.60
CA LYS A 11 8.90 15.45 -15.27
C LYS A 11 7.87 16.44 -14.72
N ARG A 12 7.40 17.40 -15.51
CA ARG A 12 6.39 18.37 -15.09
C ARG A 12 5.05 17.70 -14.76
N GLN A 13 4.61 16.69 -15.52
CA GLN A 13 3.37 15.95 -15.23
C GLN A 13 3.50 15.16 -13.92
N VAL A 14 4.62 14.47 -13.71
CA VAL A 14 4.93 13.78 -12.44
C VAL A 14 4.91 14.78 -11.28
N TYR A 15 5.60 15.90 -11.41
CA TYR A 15 5.61 16.96 -10.39
C TYR A 15 4.22 17.50 -10.11
N LYS A 16 3.42 17.77 -11.14
CA LYS A 16 2.04 18.23 -10.98
C LYS A 16 1.20 17.20 -10.23
N TYR A 17 1.33 15.92 -10.59
CA TYR A 17 0.64 14.83 -9.92
C TYR A 17 1.07 14.70 -8.44
N LEU A 18 2.37 14.68 -8.16
CA LEU A 18 2.87 14.59 -6.78
C LEU A 18 2.40 15.79 -5.94
N LYS A 19 2.42 17.00 -6.53
CA LYS A 19 1.94 18.21 -5.88
C LYS A 19 0.44 18.16 -5.61
N SER A 20 -0.39 17.63 -6.55
CA SER A 20 -1.83 17.46 -6.34
C SER A 20 -2.17 16.40 -5.29
N ARG A 21 -1.21 15.60 -4.86
CA ARG A 21 -1.33 14.62 -3.77
C ARG A 21 -0.58 15.02 -2.51
N ASN A 22 -0.16 16.30 -2.45
CA ASN A 22 0.63 16.85 -1.34
C ASN A 22 1.92 16.06 -1.03
N ILE A 23 2.47 15.38 -2.05
CA ILE A 23 3.73 14.64 -1.94
C ILE A 23 4.87 15.57 -2.33
N GLU A 24 5.48 16.19 -1.33
CA GLU A 24 6.60 17.11 -1.53
C GLU A 24 7.94 16.37 -1.70
N GLY A 25 8.98 17.13 -2.09
CA GLY A 25 10.30 16.62 -2.42
C GLY A 25 10.93 15.73 -1.35
N LYS A 26 10.76 16.09 -0.05
CA LYS A 26 11.28 15.28 1.06
C LYS A 26 10.61 13.90 1.16
N SER A 27 9.30 13.85 1.05
CA SER A 27 8.54 12.59 1.06
C SER A 27 8.88 11.73 -0.16
N SER A 28 8.99 12.37 -1.34
CA SER A 28 9.42 11.71 -2.56
C SER A 28 10.82 11.08 -2.44
N GLN A 29 11.75 11.76 -1.77
CA GLN A 29 13.10 11.26 -1.50
C GLN A 29 13.10 10.10 -0.49
N ASN A 30 12.37 10.24 0.61
CA ASN A 30 12.29 9.21 1.66
C ASN A 30 11.80 7.88 1.08
N PHE A 31 10.82 7.92 0.19
CA PHE A 31 10.29 6.74 -0.49
C PHE A 31 11.01 6.41 -1.80
N SER A 32 12.04 7.18 -2.19
CA SER A 32 12.81 7.02 -3.44
C SER A 32 11.92 6.87 -4.67
N LEU A 33 10.91 7.73 -4.79
CA LEU A 33 9.99 7.68 -5.92
C LEU A 33 10.73 7.92 -7.23
N GLY A 34 10.34 7.21 -8.27
CA GLY A 34 10.92 7.30 -9.60
C GLY A 34 9.86 7.42 -10.69
N TYR A 35 10.28 7.47 -11.93
CA TYR A 35 9.41 7.47 -13.08
C TYR A 35 9.93 6.53 -14.18
N ALA A 36 9.10 5.60 -14.58
CA ALA A 36 9.34 4.76 -15.76
C ALA A 36 8.84 5.52 -16.99
N THR A 37 9.73 5.73 -17.96
CA THR A 37 9.44 6.48 -19.19
C THR A 37 8.38 5.78 -20.04
N LYS A 38 7.86 6.48 -21.08
CA LYS A 38 6.95 5.87 -22.08
C LYS A 38 7.67 4.93 -23.06
N SER A 39 9.00 4.89 -23.05
CA SER A 39 9.78 4.03 -23.91
C SER A 39 9.49 2.55 -23.66
N TRP A 40 9.67 1.76 -24.71
CA TRP A 40 9.46 0.32 -24.62
C TRP A 40 10.64 -0.44 -24.04
N ASP A 41 11.86 0.12 -24.11
CA ASP A 41 13.09 -0.61 -23.85
C ASP A 41 14.23 0.23 -23.23
N ASP A 42 13.91 1.39 -22.64
CA ASP A 42 14.91 2.27 -22.02
C ASP A 42 15.63 1.60 -20.84
N LEU A 43 14.89 0.96 -19.95
CA LEU A 43 15.46 0.23 -18.81
C LEU A 43 16.27 -0.97 -19.31
N CYS A 44 15.73 -1.74 -20.26
CA CYS A 44 16.43 -2.88 -20.83
C CYS A 44 17.78 -2.47 -21.41
N LYS A 45 17.81 -1.43 -22.25
CA LYS A 45 19.04 -0.89 -22.86
C LYS A 45 20.03 -0.39 -21.81
N TYR A 46 19.51 0.31 -20.78
CA TYR A 46 20.34 0.82 -19.70
C TYR A 46 21.03 -0.33 -18.92
N LEU A 47 20.28 -1.34 -18.50
CA LEU A 47 20.80 -2.47 -17.75
C LEU A 47 21.83 -3.29 -18.55
N LEU A 48 21.58 -3.51 -19.85
CA LEU A 48 22.52 -4.17 -20.75
C LEU A 48 23.82 -3.36 -20.91
N LYS A 49 23.73 -2.02 -20.98
CA LYS A 49 24.89 -1.13 -21.03
C LYS A 49 25.73 -1.16 -19.75
N GLU A 50 25.08 -1.33 -18.59
CA GLU A 50 25.74 -1.53 -17.30
C GLU A 50 26.36 -2.93 -17.16
N GLY A 51 26.30 -3.79 -18.18
CA GLY A 51 26.91 -5.10 -18.20
C GLY A 51 26.09 -6.21 -17.53
N ILE A 52 24.82 -5.96 -17.20
CA ILE A 52 23.94 -6.98 -16.62
C ILE A 52 23.48 -7.91 -17.74
N SER A 53 23.57 -9.22 -17.52
CA SER A 53 23.18 -10.20 -18.53
C SER A 53 21.67 -10.16 -18.82
N ARG A 54 21.29 -10.38 -20.09
CA ARG A 54 19.87 -10.46 -20.46
C ARG A 54 19.11 -11.49 -19.60
N GLU A 55 19.72 -12.61 -19.31
CA GLU A 55 19.12 -13.66 -18.49
C GLU A 55 18.80 -13.15 -17.09
N ASP A 56 19.71 -12.43 -16.43
CA ASP A 56 19.51 -11.89 -15.10
C ASP A 56 18.47 -10.75 -15.12
N ILE A 57 18.47 -9.92 -16.14
CA ILE A 57 17.45 -8.88 -16.30
C ILE A 57 16.05 -9.51 -16.39
N LEU A 58 15.85 -10.56 -17.18
CA LEU A 58 14.58 -11.25 -17.30
C LEU A 58 14.12 -11.90 -15.97
N LYS A 59 15.05 -12.44 -15.17
CA LYS A 59 14.76 -13.01 -13.84
C LYS A 59 14.20 -11.99 -12.87
N THR A 60 14.50 -10.69 -13.03
CA THR A 60 13.94 -9.64 -12.19
C THR A 60 12.44 -9.41 -12.42
N GLY A 61 11.92 -9.80 -13.59
CA GLY A 61 10.55 -9.49 -14.03
C GLY A 61 10.32 -8.01 -14.38
N LEU A 62 11.38 -7.18 -14.39
CA LEU A 62 11.31 -5.78 -14.83
C LEU A 62 11.29 -5.66 -16.36
N ILE A 63 11.77 -6.67 -17.02
CA ILE A 63 11.75 -6.82 -18.48
C ILE A 63 10.98 -8.08 -18.81
N LYS A 64 10.22 -8.04 -19.89
CA LYS A 64 9.45 -9.18 -20.42
C LYS A 64 9.75 -9.38 -21.90
N THR A 65 9.58 -10.59 -22.38
CA THR A 65 9.68 -10.90 -23.82
C THR A 65 8.28 -11.05 -24.39
N SER A 66 7.99 -10.36 -25.50
CA SER A 66 6.74 -10.49 -26.25
C SER A 66 6.70 -11.81 -27.03
N ASP A 67 5.52 -12.20 -27.52
CA ASP A 67 5.32 -13.38 -28.37
C ASP A 67 6.16 -13.33 -29.66
N LYS A 68 6.56 -12.13 -30.09
CA LYS A 68 7.46 -11.91 -31.25
C LYS A 68 8.95 -11.98 -30.87
N GLY A 69 9.29 -12.37 -29.65
CA GLY A 69 10.67 -12.50 -29.17
C GLY A 69 11.37 -11.17 -28.84
N LYS A 70 10.65 -10.04 -28.83
CA LYS A 70 11.22 -8.72 -28.50
C LYS A 70 11.08 -8.44 -26.99
N ASP A 71 12.19 -8.07 -26.37
CA ASP A 71 12.20 -7.65 -24.96
C ASP A 71 11.66 -6.23 -24.81
N TYR A 72 10.94 -6.00 -23.70
CA TYR A 72 10.33 -4.71 -23.38
C TYR A 72 10.26 -4.48 -21.87
N ASP A 73 10.29 -3.21 -21.48
CA ASP A 73 10.17 -2.77 -20.09
C ASP A 73 8.77 -3.08 -19.54
N PHE A 74 8.69 -3.76 -18.40
CA PHE A 74 7.41 -4.11 -17.78
C PHE A 74 6.64 -2.88 -17.29
N PHE A 75 7.35 -1.96 -16.63
CA PHE A 75 6.79 -0.68 -16.21
C PHE A 75 7.08 0.40 -17.26
N ARG A 76 6.05 1.05 -17.77
CA ARG A 76 6.13 2.14 -18.72
C ARG A 76 5.12 3.22 -18.38
N ASN A 77 5.48 4.49 -18.56
CA ASN A 77 4.63 5.65 -18.29
C ASN A 77 4.02 5.63 -16.88
N ARG A 78 4.83 5.32 -15.85
CA ARG A 78 4.35 5.13 -14.48
C ARG A 78 5.22 5.86 -13.47
N LEU A 79 4.57 6.47 -12.47
CA LEU A 79 5.20 6.81 -11.21
C LEU A 79 5.56 5.50 -10.49
N MET A 80 6.82 5.40 -10.05
CA MET A 80 7.37 4.17 -9.48
C MET A 80 7.52 4.28 -7.96
N PHE A 81 7.09 3.25 -7.27
CA PHE A 81 7.16 3.08 -5.83
C PHE A 81 8.05 1.87 -5.52
N PRO A 82 9.32 2.07 -5.12
CA PRO A 82 10.16 0.96 -4.69
C PRO A 82 9.58 0.29 -3.44
N ILE A 83 9.42 -1.03 -3.50
CA ILE A 83 8.98 -1.83 -2.37
C ILE A 83 10.22 -2.40 -1.70
N ARG A 84 10.38 -2.11 -0.40
CA ARG A 84 11.55 -2.51 0.38
C ARG A 84 11.18 -3.58 1.40
N ASN A 85 12.10 -4.51 1.58
CA ASN A 85 12.02 -5.42 2.73
C ASN A 85 12.45 -4.69 4.02
N ARG A 86 12.33 -5.36 5.16
CA ARG A 86 12.67 -4.81 6.48
C ARG A 86 14.14 -4.33 6.61
N ARG A 87 15.03 -4.75 5.71
CA ARG A 87 16.45 -4.34 5.67
C ARG A 87 16.71 -3.16 4.73
N GLY A 88 15.67 -2.59 4.12
CA GLY A 88 15.78 -1.50 3.16
C GLY A 88 16.17 -1.92 1.74
N GLN A 89 16.33 -3.21 1.47
CA GLN A 89 16.64 -3.68 0.13
C GLN A 89 15.39 -3.61 -0.75
N VAL A 90 15.51 -3.08 -1.96
CA VAL A 90 14.42 -3.05 -2.94
C VAL A 90 14.20 -4.47 -3.46
N ILE A 91 12.99 -4.99 -3.26
CA ILE A 91 12.58 -6.35 -3.62
C ILE A 91 11.52 -6.39 -4.74
N GLY A 92 10.95 -5.25 -5.06
CA GLY A 92 9.94 -5.10 -6.11
C GLY A 92 9.55 -3.65 -6.28
N PHE A 93 8.59 -3.41 -7.16
CA PHE A 93 8.07 -2.07 -7.46
C PHE A 93 6.55 -2.10 -7.60
N GLY A 94 5.91 -1.03 -7.14
CA GLY A 94 4.60 -0.61 -7.58
C GLY A 94 4.75 0.44 -8.67
N GLY A 95 3.81 0.50 -9.60
CA GLY A 95 3.76 1.51 -10.65
C GLY A 95 2.35 2.05 -10.82
N ARG A 96 2.16 3.37 -10.81
CA ARG A 96 0.87 4.02 -11.03
C ARG A 96 0.91 4.89 -12.27
N VAL A 97 -0.08 4.76 -13.15
CA VAL A 97 -0.22 5.68 -14.29
C VAL A 97 -0.58 7.08 -13.81
N ILE A 98 -0.08 8.09 -14.51
CA ILE A 98 -0.38 9.49 -14.21
C ILE A 98 -1.59 9.95 -15.03
N GLU A 99 -1.75 9.39 -16.23
CA GLU A 99 -2.87 9.62 -17.15
C GLU A 99 -3.93 8.52 -16.99
N ASN A 100 -5.04 8.65 -17.72
CA ASN A 100 -6.12 7.65 -17.71
C ASN A 100 -5.76 6.42 -18.56
N GLU A 101 -4.82 5.62 -18.08
CA GLU A 101 -4.44 4.33 -18.68
C GLU A 101 -4.78 3.19 -17.70
N GLU A 102 -5.18 2.04 -18.23
CA GLU A 102 -5.39 0.83 -17.43
C GLU A 102 -4.23 -0.17 -17.60
N PRO A 103 -3.91 -0.94 -16.59
CA PRO A 103 -4.42 -0.86 -15.22
C PRO A 103 -3.83 0.35 -14.47
N LYS A 104 -4.65 1.02 -13.64
CA LYS A 104 -4.25 2.19 -12.84
C LYS A 104 -3.02 1.90 -11.98
N TYR A 105 -2.99 0.75 -11.32
CA TYR A 105 -1.85 0.25 -10.55
C TYR A 105 -1.32 -1.06 -11.14
N LEU A 106 0.00 -1.20 -11.14
CA LEU A 106 0.70 -2.39 -11.56
C LEU A 106 1.79 -2.71 -10.53
N ASN A 107 1.90 -3.96 -10.10
CA ASN A 107 2.93 -4.39 -9.16
C ASN A 107 3.85 -5.41 -9.81
N SER A 108 5.11 -5.47 -9.36
CA SER A 108 6.01 -6.55 -9.71
C SER A 108 5.34 -7.91 -9.51
N ALA A 109 5.65 -8.84 -10.39
CA ALA A 109 5.26 -10.23 -10.18
C ALA A 109 5.91 -10.79 -8.92
N GLU A 110 5.29 -11.79 -8.31
CA GLU A 110 5.91 -12.50 -7.20
C GLU A 110 7.20 -13.19 -7.64
N SER A 111 8.17 -13.21 -6.74
CA SER A 111 9.49 -13.81 -6.97
C SER A 111 9.98 -14.53 -5.72
N LEU A 112 11.20 -15.04 -5.75
CA LEU A 112 11.84 -15.64 -4.57
C LEU A 112 12.02 -14.63 -3.42
N VAL A 113 12.21 -13.35 -3.75
CA VAL A 113 12.46 -12.28 -2.78
C VAL A 113 11.25 -11.40 -2.51
N PHE A 114 10.20 -11.47 -3.33
CA PHE A 114 9.01 -10.63 -3.23
C PHE A 114 7.72 -11.46 -3.20
N LYS A 115 7.01 -11.39 -2.08
CA LYS A 115 5.70 -12.03 -1.87
C LYS A 115 4.71 -10.99 -1.37
N LYS A 116 3.70 -10.63 -2.18
CA LYS A 116 2.70 -9.59 -1.84
C LYS A 116 2.01 -9.84 -0.51
N ASN A 117 1.77 -11.10 -0.17
CA ASN A 117 1.10 -11.48 1.07
C ASN A 117 2.01 -11.43 2.32
N ARG A 118 3.27 -11.03 2.19
CA ARG A 118 4.23 -10.90 3.29
C ARG A 118 4.80 -9.51 3.44
N GLU A 119 4.82 -8.73 2.36
CA GLU A 119 5.48 -7.44 2.31
C GLU A 119 4.45 -6.31 2.47
N LEU A 120 4.84 -5.27 3.18
CA LEU A 120 4.05 -4.07 3.42
C LEU A 120 4.83 -2.86 2.91
N TYR A 121 4.18 -2.04 2.09
CA TYR A 121 4.77 -0.77 1.68
C TYR A 121 4.83 0.20 2.86
N GLY A 122 5.92 0.91 3.02
CA GLY A 122 6.14 1.81 4.15
C GLY A 122 6.69 1.16 5.41
N LEU A 123 6.83 -0.17 5.46
CA LEU A 123 7.36 -0.89 6.63
C LEU A 123 8.79 -0.46 6.97
N TYR A 124 9.68 -0.44 5.99
CA TYR A 124 11.07 0.00 6.18
C TYR A 124 11.13 1.47 6.60
N GLU A 125 10.43 2.33 5.90
CA GLU A 125 10.38 3.76 6.15
C GLU A 125 9.82 4.07 7.55
N SER A 126 8.82 3.32 7.99
CA SER A 126 8.28 3.44 9.35
C SER A 126 9.32 3.08 10.42
N ILE A 127 10.06 2.01 10.22
CA ILE A 127 11.10 1.56 11.17
C ILE A 127 12.26 2.55 11.22
N GLU A 128 12.69 3.09 10.06
CA GLU A 128 13.78 4.05 9.98
C GLU A 128 13.45 5.39 10.65
N GLN A 129 12.20 5.84 10.56
CA GLN A 129 11.79 7.11 11.13
C GLN A 129 11.41 7.05 12.61
N ASN A 130 11.12 5.86 13.14
CA ASN A 130 10.65 5.72 14.50
C ASN A 130 11.51 4.74 15.30
N ARG A 131 12.05 5.18 16.42
CA ARG A 131 12.75 4.30 17.38
C ARG A 131 11.78 3.33 18.07
N ASN A 132 10.57 3.81 18.38
CA ASN A 132 9.50 3.01 19.00
C ASN A 132 8.20 3.29 18.25
N ILE A 133 7.59 2.26 17.74
CA ILE A 133 6.30 2.31 17.04
C ILE A 133 5.24 1.77 17.99
N ASN A 134 4.43 2.66 18.58
CA ASN A 134 3.38 2.27 19.52
C ASN A 134 2.16 1.69 18.82
N LYS A 135 1.86 2.14 17.59
CA LYS A 135 0.76 1.65 16.77
C LYS A 135 1.14 1.66 15.30
N ILE A 136 0.52 0.82 14.51
CA ILE A 136 0.63 0.81 13.04
C ILE A 136 -0.74 1.08 12.45
N LEU A 137 -0.77 1.94 11.44
CA LEU A 137 -1.93 2.24 10.63
C LEU A 137 -1.79 1.49 9.31
N VAL A 138 -2.72 0.58 9.03
CA VAL A 138 -2.77 -0.19 7.79
C VAL A 138 -3.78 0.46 6.85
N VAL A 139 -3.34 0.90 5.68
CA VAL A 139 -4.13 1.55 4.63
C VAL A 139 -4.07 0.74 3.33
N GLU A 140 -4.79 1.19 2.29
CA GLU A 140 -4.89 0.42 1.05
C GLU A 140 -3.82 0.78 0.01
N GLY A 141 -3.43 2.07 -0.10
CA GLY A 141 -2.65 2.59 -1.21
C GLY A 141 -1.26 3.12 -0.88
N TYR A 142 -0.38 3.11 -1.89
CA TYR A 142 0.96 3.70 -1.80
C TYR A 142 0.93 5.19 -1.48
N THR A 143 0.04 5.91 -2.16
CA THR A 143 -0.11 7.37 -2.01
C THR A 143 -0.61 7.75 -0.64
N ASP A 144 -1.47 6.92 -0.03
CA ASP A 144 -1.98 7.14 1.32
C ASP A 144 -0.87 7.05 2.35
N VAL A 145 -0.01 6.03 2.24
CA VAL A 145 1.18 5.89 3.09
C VAL A 145 2.04 7.15 3.02
N ILE A 146 2.35 7.62 1.81
CA ILE A 146 3.24 8.77 1.61
C ILE A 146 2.60 10.06 2.13
N ALA A 147 1.29 10.27 1.88
CA ALA A 147 0.55 11.43 2.38
C ALA A 147 0.49 11.42 3.92
N LEU A 148 0.24 10.26 4.51
CA LEU A 148 0.24 10.09 5.97
C LEU A 148 1.62 10.36 6.58
N PHE A 149 2.69 9.88 5.97
CA PHE A 149 4.05 10.22 6.41
C PHE A 149 4.33 11.72 6.35
N ALA A 150 3.94 12.38 5.25
CA ALA A 150 4.06 13.83 5.12
C ALA A 150 3.22 14.56 6.17
N GLY A 151 2.05 14.02 6.49
CA GLY A 151 1.14 14.54 7.51
C GLY A 151 1.51 14.24 8.96
N GLY A 152 2.67 13.61 9.23
CA GLY A 152 3.12 13.33 10.59
C GLY A 152 2.67 11.98 11.17
N PHE A 153 2.20 11.06 10.33
CA PHE A 153 1.87 9.67 10.71
C PHE A 153 2.88 8.66 10.12
N PRO A 154 4.17 8.71 10.53
CA PRO A 154 5.22 7.89 9.94
C PRO A 154 5.17 6.42 10.40
N TYR A 155 4.00 5.93 10.72
CA TYR A 155 3.70 4.55 11.10
C TYR A 155 2.58 3.96 10.22
N ALA A 156 2.33 4.57 9.07
CA ALA A 156 1.38 4.07 8.09
C ALA A 156 2.05 3.03 7.16
N MET A 157 1.31 1.98 6.82
CA MET A 157 1.75 0.92 5.91
C MET A 157 0.60 0.53 5.00
N ALA A 158 0.92 0.08 3.78
CA ALA A 158 -0.11 -0.41 2.87
C ALA A 158 0.13 -1.85 2.45
N THR A 159 -0.96 -2.57 2.23
CA THR A 159 -0.96 -3.84 1.50
C THR A 159 -0.76 -3.57 -0.01
N LEU A 160 -0.25 -4.58 -0.72
CA LEU A 160 0.20 -4.42 -2.12
C LEU A 160 -0.89 -4.79 -3.13
N GLY A 161 -2.09 -4.21 -2.99
CA GLY A 161 -3.24 -4.50 -3.84
C GLY A 161 -3.86 -5.87 -3.58
N ILE A 162 -3.70 -6.39 -2.38
CA ILE A 162 -4.34 -7.61 -1.87
C ILE A 162 -4.89 -7.36 -0.47
N ALA A 163 -5.83 -8.18 -0.03
CA ALA A 163 -6.32 -8.11 1.35
C ALA A 163 -5.20 -8.37 2.38
N THR A 164 -5.39 -7.83 3.58
CA THR A 164 -4.49 -8.13 4.71
C THR A 164 -4.39 -9.65 4.92
N SER A 165 -3.18 -10.15 5.08
CA SER A 165 -2.89 -11.56 5.31
C SER A 165 -2.39 -11.82 6.74
N LYS A 166 -2.40 -13.08 7.17
CA LYS A 166 -1.79 -13.49 8.44
C LYS A 166 -0.29 -13.12 8.52
N TYR A 167 0.43 -13.19 7.41
CA TYR A 167 1.87 -12.86 7.38
C TYR A 167 2.11 -11.35 7.54
N HIS A 168 1.21 -10.51 7.01
CA HIS A 168 1.24 -9.08 7.28
C HIS A 168 1.09 -8.82 8.78
N LEU A 169 0.10 -9.43 9.43
CA LEU A 169 -0.11 -9.29 10.88
C LEU A 169 1.07 -9.84 11.68
N GLU A 170 1.61 -10.99 11.34
CA GLU A 170 2.81 -11.54 11.99
C GLU A 170 4.00 -10.57 11.91
N ASN A 171 4.18 -9.87 10.79
CA ASN A 171 5.25 -8.88 10.64
C ASN A 171 4.97 -7.59 11.43
N ILE A 172 3.74 -7.11 11.44
CA ILE A 172 3.31 -5.94 12.21
C ILE A 172 3.43 -6.21 13.71
N LEU A 173 2.95 -7.36 14.18
CA LEU A 173 2.93 -7.72 15.60
C LEU A 173 4.32 -8.02 16.21
N LYS A 174 5.36 -8.11 15.39
CA LYS A 174 6.77 -8.08 15.86
C LYS A 174 7.27 -6.67 16.19
N ILE A 175 6.48 -5.64 15.86
CA ILE A 175 6.87 -4.23 16.00
C ILE A 175 6.01 -3.56 17.07
N THR A 176 4.70 -3.80 17.05
CA THR A 176 3.72 -3.18 17.96
C THR A 176 2.59 -4.14 18.27
N ASN A 177 1.92 -3.87 19.40
CA ASN A 177 0.70 -4.57 19.77
C ASN A 177 -0.59 -3.81 19.40
N GLU A 178 -0.49 -2.65 18.77
CA GLU A 178 -1.65 -1.86 18.37
C GLU A 178 -1.69 -1.66 16.85
N VAL A 179 -2.80 -2.10 16.23
CA VAL A 179 -3.03 -2.02 14.78
C VAL A 179 -4.35 -1.31 14.53
N VAL A 180 -4.33 -0.31 13.68
CA VAL A 180 -5.54 0.37 13.19
C VAL A 180 -5.65 0.08 11.70
N PHE A 181 -6.71 -0.60 11.29
CA PHE A 181 -7.05 -0.76 9.88
C PHE A 181 -7.89 0.44 9.45
N CYS A 182 -7.44 1.13 8.43
CA CYS A 182 -8.13 2.27 7.85
C CYS A 182 -8.62 1.91 6.45
N PHE A 183 -9.92 1.93 6.25
CA PHE A 183 -10.58 1.57 5.02
C PHE A 183 -11.30 2.78 4.43
N ASP A 184 -11.35 2.83 3.10
CA ASP A 184 -12.16 3.79 2.38
C ASP A 184 -13.65 3.56 2.69
N GLY A 185 -14.45 4.62 2.65
CA GLY A 185 -15.87 4.57 3.03
C GLY A 185 -16.80 3.97 1.95
N ASP A 186 -16.30 3.05 1.13
CA ASP A 186 -17.04 2.41 0.05
C ASP A 186 -17.30 0.91 0.32
N GLN A 187 -17.99 0.26 -0.61
CA GLN A 187 -18.30 -1.18 -0.51
C GLN A 187 -17.03 -2.04 -0.53
N ALA A 188 -15.99 -1.63 -1.29
CA ALA A 188 -14.74 -2.38 -1.37
C ALA A 188 -13.99 -2.33 -0.02
N GLY A 189 -13.99 -1.15 0.64
CA GLY A 189 -13.45 -0.98 1.99
C GLY A 189 -14.21 -1.82 3.03
N SER A 190 -15.54 -1.90 2.95
CA SER A 190 -16.34 -2.77 3.82
C SER A 190 -15.99 -4.24 3.64
N ASP A 191 -15.82 -4.70 2.40
CA ASP A 191 -15.42 -6.07 2.11
C ASP A 191 -13.97 -6.36 2.55
N ALA A 192 -13.08 -5.37 2.44
CA ALA A 192 -11.71 -5.46 2.93
C ALA A 192 -11.68 -5.54 4.47
N ALA A 193 -12.51 -4.77 5.16
CA ALA A 193 -12.64 -4.80 6.61
C ALA A 193 -13.09 -6.20 7.09
N ARG A 194 -14.11 -6.79 6.46
CA ARG A 194 -14.56 -8.14 6.81
C ARG A 194 -13.42 -9.16 6.70
N ARG A 195 -12.66 -9.13 5.59
CA ARG A 195 -11.50 -10.02 5.41
C ARG A 195 -10.40 -9.75 6.44
N ALA A 196 -10.16 -8.49 6.80
CA ALA A 196 -9.20 -8.15 7.84
C ALA A 196 -9.62 -8.67 9.21
N VAL A 197 -10.92 -8.61 9.56
CA VAL A 197 -11.47 -9.23 10.76
C VAL A 197 -11.14 -10.71 10.80
N GLU A 198 -11.52 -11.48 9.78
CA GLU A 198 -11.30 -12.94 9.72
C GLU A 198 -9.84 -13.32 9.95
N VAL A 199 -8.93 -12.59 9.31
CA VAL A 199 -7.48 -12.84 9.44
C VAL A 199 -6.95 -12.43 10.82
N THR A 200 -7.59 -11.47 11.48
CA THR A 200 -7.15 -10.94 12.78
C THR A 200 -7.59 -11.80 13.95
N LEU A 201 -8.71 -12.53 13.83
CA LEU A 201 -9.28 -13.34 14.92
C LEU A 201 -8.26 -14.23 15.66
N PRO A 202 -7.37 -14.98 14.98
CA PRO A 202 -6.39 -15.84 15.65
C PRO A 202 -5.33 -15.07 16.45
N PHE A 203 -5.23 -13.75 16.25
CA PHE A 203 -4.24 -12.91 16.89
C PHE A 203 -4.78 -12.10 18.08
N ILE A 204 -6.09 -12.16 18.34
CA ILE A 204 -6.73 -11.43 19.43
C ILE A 204 -6.28 -12.04 20.76
N ASN A 205 -5.77 -11.19 21.66
CA ASN A 205 -5.49 -11.51 23.06
C ASN A 205 -5.46 -10.20 23.89
N ASP A 206 -5.39 -10.32 25.21
CA ASP A 206 -5.47 -9.18 26.13
C ASP A 206 -4.37 -8.12 25.93
N ASN A 207 -3.25 -8.47 25.31
CA ASN A 207 -2.12 -7.57 25.10
C ASN A 207 -2.13 -6.89 23.74
N ARG A 208 -3.09 -7.21 22.86
CA ARG A 208 -3.15 -6.70 21.49
C ARG A 208 -4.41 -5.91 21.25
N LYS A 209 -4.26 -4.75 20.61
CA LYS A 209 -5.36 -3.87 20.27
C LYS A 209 -5.50 -3.81 18.74
N PHE A 210 -6.70 -4.11 18.27
CA PHE A 210 -7.07 -3.97 16.88
C PHE A 210 -8.25 -3.03 16.75
N ASN A 211 -8.11 -2.00 15.97
CA ASN A 211 -9.14 -1.01 15.71
C ASN A 211 -9.46 -0.96 14.21
N ILE A 212 -10.67 -0.56 13.89
CA ILE A 212 -11.13 -0.29 12.53
C ILE A 212 -11.55 1.18 12.45
N LEU A 213 -11.11 1.83 11.40
CA LEU A 213 -11.52 3.16 10.99
C LEU A 213 -12.10 3.09 9.59
N PHE A 214 -13.34 3.52 9.42
CA PHE A 214 -13.92 3.82 8.10
C PHE A 214 -13.87 5.32 7.88
N LEU A 215 -13.37 5.70 6.72
CA LEU A 215 -13.40 7.08 6.27
C LEU A 215 -14.75 7.42 5.63
N PRO A 216 -15.11 8.70 5.47
CA PRO A 216 -16.31 9.08 4.74
C PRO A 216 -16.31 8.55 3.31
N GLU A 217 -17.49 8.33 2.74
CA GLU A 217 -17.66 7.84 1.38
C GLU A 217 -16.92 8.73 0.36
N GLY A 218 -16.16 8.09 -0.53
CA GLY A 218 -15.37 8.75 -1.57
C GLY A 218 -14.08 9.41 -1.08
N GLN A 219 -13.71 9.27 0.21
CA GLN A 219 -12.47 9.79 0.76
C GLN A 219 -11.47 8.67 1.08
N ASP A 220 -10.21 8.95 0.77
CA ASP A 220 -9.03 8.20 1.18
C ASP A 220 -8.17 9.03 2.16
N PRO A 221 -7.19 8.44 2.87
CA PRO A 221 -6.33 9.19 3.80
C PRO A 221 -5.61 10.38 3.15
N ALA A 222 -5.19 10.24 1.90
CA ALA A 222 -4.49 11.29 1.18
C ALA A 222 -5.41 12.48 0.90
N SER A 223 -6.65 12.22 0.44
CA SER A 223 -7.64 13.28 0.18
C SER A 223 -8.04 14.03 1.44
N ILE A 224 -8.22 13.33 2.57
CA ILE A 224 -8.55 13.97 3.85
C ILE A 224 -7.42 14.93 4.29
N ILE A 225 -6.17 14.48 4.20
CA ILE A 225 -5.02 15.33 4.56
C ILE A 225 -4.91 16.52 3.62
N GLU A 226 -5.14 16.31 2.32
CA GLU A 226 -5.08 17.37 1.31
C GLU A 226 -6.18 18.43 1.50
N GLU A 227 -7.42 18.00 1.69
CA GLU A 227 -8.58 18.89 1.73
C GLU A 227 -8.84 19.50 3.11
N HIS A 228 -8.55 18.76 4.18
CA HIS A 228 -8.96 19.11 5.55
C HIS A 228 -7.79 19.19 6.54
N GLY A 229 -6.59 18.82 6.11
CA GLY A 229 -5.39 18.84 6.93
C GLY A 229 -5.25 17.68 7.91
N THR A 230 -4.09 17.61 8.51
CA THR A 230 -3.66 16.55 9.44
C THR A 230 -4.55 16.41 10.67
N ASN A 231 -4.99 17.53 11.27
CA ASN A 231 -5.84 17.52 12.45
C ASN A 231 -7.19 16.82 12.20
N LYS A 232 -7.72 16.95 11.00
CA LYS A 232 -8.97 16.29 10.63
C LYS A 232 -8.79 14.78 10.52
N PHE A 233 -7.69 14.32 9.96
CA PHE A 233 -7.38 12.90 9.93
C PHE A 233 -7.16 12.33 11.36
N GLU A 234 -6.51 13.08 12.24
CA GLU A 234 -6.32 12.70 13.63
C GLU A 234 -7.67 12.61 14.39
N GLU A 235 -8.61 13.52 14.08
CA GLU A 235 -9.99 13.43 14.61
C GLU A 235 -10.67 12.11 14.18
N TYR A 236 -10.56 11.72 12.90
CA TYR A 236 -11.08 10.42 12.44
C TYR A 236 -10.37 9.27 13.13
N LEU A 237 -9.04 9.30 13.21
CA LEU A 237 -8.25 8.25 13.83
C LEU A 237 -8.65 8.03 15.32
N SER A 238 -8.97 9.10 16.03
CA SER A 238 -9.43 9.03 17.43
C SER A 238 -10.79 8.38 17.57
N LYS A 239 -11.60 8.35 16.51
CA LYS A 239 -12.93 7.70 16.46
C LYS A 239 -12.88 6.26 15.96
N SER A 240 -11.68 5.70 15.77
CA SER A 240 -11.55 4.29 15.38
C SER A 240 -12.22 3.37 16.39
N VAL A 241 -12.92 2.36 15.90
CA VAL A 241 -13.72 1.43 16.73
C VAL A 241 -12.90 0.19 17.02
N VAL A 242 -12.93 -0.28 18.26
CA VAL A 242 -12.29 -1.54 18.65
C VAL A 242 -12.90 -2.70 17.86
N LEU A 243 -12.07 -3.61 17.37
CA LEU A 243 -12.46 -4.71 16.50
C LEU A 243 -13.60 -5.56 17.11
N SER A 244 -13.55 -5.85 18.39
CA SER A 244 -14.61 -6.61 19.10
C SER A 244 -15.97 -5.91 19.04
N LYS A 245 -15.98 -4.59 19.20
CA LYS A 245 -17.22 -3.80 19.07
C LYS A 245 -17.73 -3.80 17.63
N TYR A 246 -16.83 -3.61 16.64
CA TYR A 246 -17.22 -3.68 15.23
C TYR A 246 -17.85 -5.02 14.86
N ILE A 247 -17.27 -6.12 15.33
CA ILE A 247 -17.82 -7.46 15.17
C ILE A 247 -19.22 -7.55 15.79
N GLN A 248 -19.36 -7.12 17.05
CA GLN A 248 -20.65 -7.14 17.75
C GLN A 248 -21.71 -6.33 17.02
N ASP A 249 -21.40 -5.11 16.60
CA ASP A 249 -22.31 -4.23 15.87
C ASP A 249 -22.71 -4.82 14.51
N SER A 250 -21.77 -5.45 13.80
CA SER A 250 -22.02 -6.11 12.51
C SER A 250 -22.95 -7.32 12.65
N PHE A 251 -22.84 -8.10 13.74
CA PHE A 251 -23.77 -9.20 14.02
C PHE A 251 -25.16 -8.71 14.42
N LEU A 252 -25.26 -7.59 15.12
CA LEU A 252 -26.56 -7.02 15.52
C LEU A 252 -27.28 -6.34 14.34
N ALA A 253 -26.53 -5.80 13.38
CA ALA A 253 -27.09 -5.17 12.17
C ALA A 253 -27.51 -6.19 11.10
N GLY A 254 -26.97 -7.41 11.12
CA GLY A 254 -27.41 -8.50 10.25
C GLY A 254 -28.81 -8.95 10.70
N ASN A 255 -29.82 -8.70 9.86
CA ASN A 255 -31.26 -8.98 10.11
C ASN A 255 -31.62 -10.48 10.21
N ASP A 256 -30.69 -11.35 10.53
CA ASP A 256 -30.96 -12.75 10.83
C ASP A 256 -30.91 -12.97 12.35
N ASP A 257 -32.06 -12.73 12.97
CA ASP A 257 -32.27 -12.88 14.41
C ASP A 257 -32.33 -14.37 14.86
N SER A 258 -31.91 -15.29 13.98
CA SER A 258 -31.86 -16.68 14.34
C SER A 258 -30.79 -16.92 15.42
N ILE A 259 -31.22 -17.49 16.53
CA ILE A 259 -30.37 -17.93 17.64
C ILE A 259 -29.22 -18.82 17.13
N GLU A 260 -29.47 -19.57 16.05
CA GLU A 260 -28.49 -20.44 15.40
C GLU A 260 -27.34 -19.66 14.72
N THR A 261 -27.61 -18.54 14.03
CA THR A 261 -26.58 -17.70 13.42
C THR A 261 -25.73 -17.04 14.49
N LYS A 262 -26.32 -16.56 15.60
CA LYS A 262 -25.60 -16.02 16.77
C LYS A 262 -24.75 -17.09 17.47
N ALA A 263 -25.27 -18.31 17.63
CA ALA A 263 -24.56 -19.42 18.26
C ALA A 263 -23.41 -19.96 17.39
N ASN A 264 -23.57 -20.03 16.07
CA ASN A 264 -22.51 -20.45 15.15
C ASN A 264 -21.40 -19.41 15.08
N ALA A 265 -21.74 -18.14 15.08
CA ALA A 265 -20.76 -17.06 15.19
C ALA A 265 -19.95 -17.14 16.49
N MET A 266 -20.61 -17.34 17.65
CA MET A 266 -19.90 -17.50 18.93
C MET A 266 -19.00 -18.75 18.97
N ARG A 267 -19.41 -19.86 18.32
CA ARG A 267 -18.57 -21.07 18.22
C ARG A 267 -17.35 -20.90 17.33
N SER A 268 -17.38 -20.03 16.33
CA SER A 268 -16.22 -19.72 15.51
C SER A 268 -15.18 -18.83 16.22
N PHE A 269 -15.52 -18.33 17.42
CA PHE A 269 -14.63 -17.53 18.27
C PHE A 269 -13.98 -18.33 19.44
N GLN A 270 -14.32 -19.60 19.59
CA GLN A 270 -13.66 -20.53 20.52
C GLN A 270 -12.60 -21.38 19.82
#